data_a11c04a3e44c37bc879d3e6f7f9586c7
#
_entry.id   a11c04a3e44c37bc879d3e6f7f9586c7
#
_cell.length_a   1.000
_cell.length_b   1.000
_cell.length_c   1.000
_cell.angle_alpha   90.00
_cell.angle_beta   90.00
_cell.angle_gamma   90.00
#
_symmetry.space_group_name_H-M   'P 1'
#
loop_
_entity.id
_entity.type
_entity.pdbx_description
1 polymer ?
#
loop_
_entity_poly.entity_id
_entity_poly.type
_entity_poly.pdbx_seq_one_letter_code
_entity_poly.pdbx_strand_id
1 'polypeptide(L)'
;MLKKNKNKNNNRLLSIFVILIYIPIIVSIFVIIAMNKDLRYKEEINIEVGEKLPLLKDYLDTEDLNRVNKNITWEKDLKVDKDNKVYYSGTYDGYITFRGEKIKFKLNVIDEEAPTITGTKDIEIFINDEIDLLKDIKTTDNSLDKVKLNIEGEYSLEKEGIYNLKYVATDAAGNTASKDFTLTVKTKNTPKIAEIGTTSKGYKITKENDIYYINGVLIANKTYSLPSSYAPGGLLDIFTSNFNKMRDDALKEGINLEIISGYRSYADQAYIYNNYVLSDSKSNADTYSARAGHSEHQTGLAADINSLNTNFIYTKEGMWLNNNCHKYGFIIRYPEGKASVTGYMYEPWHIRYVGTPLASELYNNGNWISLEEYYGITSTYNY
;
A
#
# COMPACT_ATOMS: atom_id res chain seq x y z
N MET A 1 71.33 -34.59 97.63
CA MET A 1 71.19 -33.70 96.45
C MET A 1 70.64 -34.48 95.26
N LEU A 2 69.41 -35.03 95.28
CA LEU A 2 68.82 -35.71 94.13
C LEU A 2 67.26 -35.75 94.19
N LYS A 3 66.57 -34.60 94.31
CA LYS A 3 65.11 -34.47 94.28
C LYS A 3 64.56 -33.27 93.49
N LYS A 4 65.35 -32.55 92.69
CA LYS A 4 64.89 -31.32 92.00
C LYS A 4 64.75 -31.47 90.49
N ASN A 5 65.11 -32.59 89.83
CA ASN A 5 65.04 -32.69 88.33
C ASN A 5 63.86 -33.47 87.76
N LYS A 6 63.02 -34.15 88.58
CA LYS A 6 61.82 -34.90 88.01
C LYS A 6 60.61 -34.00 87.71
N ASN A 7 60.43 -32.86 88.38
CA ASN A 7 59.29 -31.98 88.22
C ASN A 7 59.39 -31.09 86.97
N LYS A 8 60.57 -30.78 86.43
CA LYS A 8 60.73 -29.95 85.25
C LYS A 8 60.35 -30.67 83.90
N ASN A 9 60.61 -31.98 83.86
CA ASN A 9 60.29 -32.78 82.67
C ASN A 9 58.79 -33.10 82.58
N ASN A 10 58.11 -33.33 83.73
CA ASN A 10 56.68 -33.60 83.72
C ASN A 10 55.86 -32.35 83.28
N ASN A 11 56.25 -31.16 83.69
CA ASN A 11 55.58 -29.95 83.24
C ASN A 11 55.83 -29.60 81.76
N ARG A 12 56.99 -29.95 81.19
CA ARG A 12 57.25 -29.83 79.75
C ARG A 12 56.40 -30.84 78.90
N LEU A 13 56.34 -32.09 79.39
CA LEU A 13 55.50 -33.11 78.71
C LEU A 13 54.00 -32.73 78.82
N LEU A 14 53.55 -32.27 79.99
CA LEU A 14 52.13 -31.84 80.11
C LEU A 14 51.85 -30.60 79.28
N SER A 15 52.74 -29.65 79.11
CA SER A 15 52.60 -28.49 78.23
C SER A 15 52.57 -28.87 76.77
N ILE A 16 53.41 -29.83 76.36
CA ILE A 16 53.40 -30.37 74.96
C ILE A 16 52.13 -31.11 74.69
N PHE A 17 51.59 -31.92 75.62
CA PHE A 17 50.34 -32.63 75.50
C PHE A 17 49.14 -31.68 75.40
N VAL A 18 49.11 -30.62 76.19
CA VAL A 18 48.11 -29.59 76.18
C VAL A 18 48.15 -28.84 74.80
N ILE A 19 49.29 -28.50 74.29
CA ILE A 19 49.48 -27.84 73.00
C ILE A 19 48.98 -28.79 71.86
N LEU A 20 49.32 -30.07 71.91
CA LEU A 20 48.95 -31.04 70.86
C LEU A 20 47.45 -31.33 70.84
N ILE A 21 46.74 -31.20 71.96
CA ILE A 21 45.29 -31.41 72.04
C ILE A 21 44.53 -30.09 71.76
N TYR A 22 44.96 -28.97 72.28
CA TYR A 22 44.22 -27.73 72.12
C TYR A 22 44.40 -27.04 70.74
N ILE A 23 45.56 -27.16 70.14
CA ILE A 23 45.76 -26.56 68.80
C ILE A 23 44.78 -27.19 67.79
N PRO A 24 44.59 -28.50 67.64
CA PRO A 24 43.62 -29.04 66.69
C PRO A 24 42.20 -28.70 67.09
N ILE A 25 41.86 -28.57 68.36
CA ILE A 25 40.55 -28.15 68.82
C ILE A 25 40.30 -26.67 68.44
N ILE A 26 41.28 -25.80 68.69
CA ILE A 26 41.20 -24.38 68.32
C ILE A 26 41.09 -24.23 66.79
N VAL A 27 41.91 -24.95 66.04
CA VAL A 27 41.86 -24.98 64.57
C VAL A 27 40.47 -25.53 64.10
N SER A 28 39.97 -26.57 64.71
CA SER A 28 38.64 -27.11 64.37
C SER A 28 37.53 -26.10 64.70
N ILE A 29 37.64 -25.37 65.83
CA ILE A 29 36.67 -24.29 66.15
C ILE A 29 36.76 -23.14 65.13
N PHE A 30 37.96 -22.74 64.75
CA PHE A 30 38.12 -21.70 63.72
C PHE A 30 37.61 -22.16 62.35
N VAL A 31 37.83 -23.43 62.00
CA VAL A 31 37.27 -24.03 60.75
C VAL A 31 35.74 -24.08 60.83
N ILE A 32 35.18 -24.49 61.99
CA ILE A 32 33.70 -24.53 62.16
C ILE A 32 33.13 -23.10 62.11
N ILE A 33 33.78 -22.11 62.74
CA ILE A 33 33.33 -20.71 62.66
C ILE A 33 33.44 -20.18 61.23
N ALA A 34 34.53 -20.46 60.55
CA ALA A 34 34.69 -20.08 59.15
C ALA A 34 33.67 -20.78 58.22
N MET A 35 33.41 -22.06 58.48
CA MET A 35 32.38 -22.82 57.74
C MET A 35 30.96 -22.37 58.06
N ASN A 36 30.71 -21.75 59.22
CA ASN A 36 29.40 -21.26 59.60
C ASN A 36 29.13 -19.80 59.31
N LYS A 37 30.07 -19.11 58.71
CA LYS A 37 29.89 -17.73 58.28
C LYS A 37 28.87 -17.68 57.13
N ASP A 38 27.88 -16.76 57.21
CA ASP A 38 26.92 -16.53 56.16
C ASP A 38 27.63 -16.02 54.90
N LEU A 39 27.03 -16.32 53.71
CA LEU A 39 27.53 -15.78 52.46
C LEU A 39 27.27 -14.29 52.39
N ARG A 40 28.27 -13.55 51.93
CA ARG A 40 28.11 -12.13 51.56
C ARG A 40 27.82 -12.06 50.07
N TYR A 41 26.69 -11.51 49.70
CA TYR A 41 26.23 -11.45 48.35
C TYR A 41 25.46 -10.16 48.06
N LYS A 42 25.41 -9.78 46.77
CA LYS A 42 24.49 -8.76 46.29
C LYS A 42 23.15 -9.40 46.09
N GLU A 43 22.09 -8.81 46.61
CA GLU A 43 20.73 -9.34 46.46
C GLU A 43 20.21 -9.13 45.06
N GLU A 44 20.65 -8.04 44.39
CA GLU A 44 20.21 -7.70 43.04
C GLU A 44 21.36 -7.16 42.19
N ILE A 45 21.21 -7.37 40.88
CA ILE A 45 22.04 -6.79 39.83
C ILE A 45 21.12 -6.22 38.73
N ASN A 46 21.46 -5.04 38.26
CA ASN A 46 20.80 -4.40 37.10
C ASN A 46 21.71 -4.58 35.90
N ILE A 47 21.11 -4.96 34.77
CA ILE A 47 21.77 -4.99 33.46
C ILE A 47 20.85 -4.34 32.44
N GLU A 48 21.43 -3.87 31.34
CA GLU A 48 20.68 -3.38 30.21
C GLU A 48 20.26 -4.53 29.27
N VAL A 49 19.17 -4.34 28.53
CA VAL A 49 18.77 -5.25 27.43
C VAL A 49 19.96 -5.43 26.48
N GLY A 50 20.24 -6.69 26.08
CA GLY A 50 21.37 -7.04 25.22
C GLY A 50 22.69 -7.27 25.95
N GLU A 51 22.75 -7.06 27.26
CA GLU A 51 23.91 -7.45 28.07
C GLU A 51 23.94 -8.93 28.43
N LYS A 52 25.12 -9.40 28.86
CA LYS A 52 25.28 -10.80 29.24
C LYS A 52 24.66 -11.09 30.58
N LEU A 53 24.03 -12.27 30.68
CA LEU A 53 23.51 -12.78 31.93
C LEU A 53 24.60 -12.84 32.99
N PRO A 54 24.41 -12.18 34.15
CA PRO A 54 25.36 -12.25 35.28
C PRO A 54 25.53 -13.66 35.79
N LEU A 55 26.76 -14.00 36.10
CA LEU A 55 27.15 -15.27 36.69
C LEU A 55 27.15 -15.19 38.22
N LEU A 56 27.21 -16.32 38.89
CA LEU A 56 27.25 -16.35 40.37
C LEU A 56 28.40 -15.53 40.94
N LYS A 57 29.54 -15.45 40.27
CA LYS A 57 30.71 -14.62 40.66
C LYS A 57 30.42 -13.10 40.69
N ASP A 58 29.40 -12.66 40.00
CA ASP A 58 29.02 -11.23 39.95
C ASP A 58 28.14 -10.84 41.17
N TYR A 59 27.54 -11.87 41.81
CA TYR A 59 26.74 -11.73 43.03
C TYR A 59 27.52 -11.99 44.31
N LEU A 60 28.53 -12.91 44.31
CA LEU A 60 29.28 -13.32 45.51
C LEU A 60 30.69 -12.74 45.51
N ASP A 61 31.23 -12.44 46.74
CA ASP A 61 32.63 -12.17 46.92
C ASP A 61 33.49 -13.41 46.56
N THR A 62 34.75 -13.19 46.16
CA THR A 62 35.66 -14.28 45.72
C THR A 62 35.84 -15.37 46.81
N GLU A 63 35.89 -15.00 48.09
CA GLU A 63 35.99 -15.96 49.19
C GLU A 63 34.74 -16.83 49.31
N ASP A 64 33.57 -16.24 49.15
CA ASP A 64 32.29 -16.92 49.25
C ASP A 64 31.95 -17.72 47.99
N LEU A 65 32.41 -17.29 46.81
CA LEU A 65 32.28 -18.01 45.57
C LEU A 65 32.92 -19.43 45.64
N ASN A 66 34.10 -19.53 46.27
CA ASN A 66 34.81 -20.81 46.43
C ASN A 66 34.08 -21.80 47.36
N ARG A 67 33.13 -21.33 48.17
CA ARG A 67 32.29 -22.16 49.07
C ARG A 67 31.05 -22.71 48.38
N VAL A 68 30.71 -22.18 47.19
CA VAL A 68 29.50 -22.54 46.44
C VAL A 68 29.89 -23.05 45.08
N ASN A 69 29.72 -24.35 44.83
CA ASN A 69 30.00 -24.93 43.52
C ASN A 69 28.68 -25.23 42.77
N LYS A 70 27.91 -24.16 42.47
CA LYS A 70 26.60 -24.26 41.79
C LYS A 70 26.32 -23.02 40.96
N ASN A 71 25.51 -23.18 39.90
CA ASN A 71 24.97 -22.04 39.15
C ASN A 71 23.68 -21.54 39.77
N ILE A 72 23.29 -20.32 39.42
CA ILE A 72 21.99 -19.76 39.79
C ILE A 72 20.89 -20.52 39.06
N THR A 73 19.84 -20.90 39.78
CA THR A 73 18.61 -21.43 39.22
C THR A 73 17.60 -20.30 39.18
N TRP A 74 17.19 -19.91 37.97
CA TRP A 74 16.17 -18.89 37.75
C TRP A 74 14.77 -19.47 37.87
N GLU A 75 13.85 -18.77 38.55
CA GLU A 75 12.49 -19.24 38.81
C GLU A 75 11.53 -19.03 37.62
N LYS A 76 11.79 -18.01 36.78
CA LYS A 76 11.10 -17.78 35.50
C LYS A 76 11.96 -18.29 34.35
N ASP A 77 11.32 -18.57 33.24
CA ASP A 77 11.97 -19.01 31.99
C ASP A 77 12.77 -17.83 31.39
N LEU A 78 13.89 -17.52 31.99
CA LEU A 78 14.82 -16.51 31.57
C LEU A 78 15.47 -16.95 30.25
N LYS A 79 15.16 -16.25 29.17
CA LYS A 79 15.69 -16.56 27.84
C LYS A 79 16.98 -15.82 27.58
N VAL A 80 17.97 -16.53 27.09
CA VAL A 80 19.25 -15.99 26.64
C VAL A 80 19.52 -16.45 25.21
N ASP A 81 20.28 -15.62 24.48
CA ASP A 81 20.74 -15.99 23.15
C ASP A 81 21.98 -16.93 23.22
N LYS A 82 22.56 -17.26 22.04
CA LYS A 82 23.77 -18.09 21.89
C LYS A 82 25.02 -17.51 22.55
N ASP A 83 25.04 -16.18 22.73
CA ASP A 83 26.13 -15.42 23.34
C ASP A 83 25.86 -15.10 24.81
N ASN A 84 24.82 -15.72 25.39
CA ASN A 84 24.40 -15.59 26.78
C ASN A 84 23.90 -14.18 27.16
N LYS A 85 23.28 -13.48 26.18
CA LYS A 85 22.70 -12.14 26.35
C LYS A 85 21.20 -12.24 26.62
N VAL A 86 20.69 -11.30 27.42
CA VAL A 86 19.26 -11.20 27.78
C VAL A 86 18.62 -10.07 26.99
N TYR A 87 17.51 -10.36 26.29
CA TYR A 87 16.79 -9.40 25.44
C TYR A 87 15.33 -9.14 25.86
N TYR A 88 14.91 -9.71 26.97
CA TYR A 88 13.56 -9.48 27.53
C TYR A 88 13.68 -8.64 28.79
N SER A 89 13.02 -7.51 28.83
CA SER A 89 13.02 -6.61 29.98
C SER A 89 12.23 -7.21 31.16
N GLY A 90 12.52 -6.76 32.38
CA GLY A 90 11.79 -7.17 33.57
C GLY A 90 12.65 -7.68 34.71
N THR A 91 12.00 -8.19 35.76
CA THR A 91 12.66 -8.70 36.96
C THR A 91 12.58 -10.22 37.00
N TYR A 92 13.73 -10.86 37.22
CA TYR A 92 13.87 -12.32 37.29
C TYR A 92 14.43 -12.70 38.66
N ASP A 93 13.70 -13.58 39.36
CA ASP A 93 14.15 -14.14 40.62
C ASP A 93 14.94 -15.41 40.37
N GLY A 94 16.09 -15.53 41.04
CA GLY A 94 16.95 -16.70 41.00
C GLY A 94 17.38 -17.13 42.40
N TYR A 95 17.92 -18.32 42.50
CA TYR A 95 18.45 -18.80 43.79
C TYR A 95 19.57 -19.81 43.62
N ILE A 96 20.37 -19.94 44.65
CA ILE A 96 21.23 -21.10 44.87
C ILE A 96 20.78 -21.79 46.19
N THR A 97 21.10 -23.06 46.32
CA THR A 97 20.93 -23.78 47.62
C THR A 97 22.29 -23.89 48.30
N PHE A 98 22.42 -23.26 49.47
CA PHE A 98 23.62 -23.31 50.28
C PHE A 98 23.23 -23.81 51.69
N ARG A 99 23.82 -24.90 52.16
CA ARG A 99 23.53 -25.55 53.46
C ARG A 99 22.08 -25.90 53.70
N GLY A 100 21.34 -26.20 52.62
CA GLY A 100 19.93 -26.58 52.72
C GLY A 100 18.95 -25.38 52.63
N GLU A 101 19.45 -24.16 52.64
CA GLU A 101 18.65 -22.95 52.51
C GLU A 101 18.75 -22.37 51.09
N LYS A 102 17.66 -21.73 50.63
CA LYS A 102 17.66 -20.98 49.37
C LYS A 102 18.13 -19.56 49.59
N ILE A 103 19.21 -19.19 48.97
CA ILE A 103 19.70 -17.81 48.90
C ILE A 103 19.16 -17.23 47.61
N LYS A 104 18.38 -16.15 47.69
CA LYS A 104 17.69 -15.55 46.60
C LYS A 104 18.53 -14.43 45.95
N PHE A 105 18.45 -14.32 44.64
CA PHE A 105 19.04 -13.24 43.85
C PHE A 105 17.96 -12.65 42.94
N LYS A 106 18.13 -11.39 42.59
CA LYS A 106 17.26 -10.69 41.68
C LYS A 106 18.09 -10.14 40.52
N LEU A 107 17.62 -10.33 39.32
CA LEU A 107 18.14 -9.72 38.11
C LEU A 107 17.08 -8.78 37.56
N ASN A 108 17.41 -7.49 37.49
CA ASN A 108 16.59 -6.50 36.80
C ASN A 108 17.20 -6.25 35.41
N VAL A 109 16.46 -6.59 34.37
CA VAL A 109 16.82 -6.28 32.99
C VAL A 109 16.10 -5.00 32.60
N ILE A 110 16.83 -3.93 32.43
CA ILE A 110 16.35 -2.57 32.23
C ILE A 110 16.33 -2.31 30.71
N ASP A 111 15.29 -1.64 30.27
CA ASP A 111 15.16 -1.13 28.92
C ASP A 111 14.76 0.34 29.00
N GLU A 112 15.64 1.23 28.56
CA GLU A 112 15.42 2.68 28.54
C GLU A 112 15.32 3.24 27.12
N GLU A 113 15.47 2.38 26.10
CA GLU A 113 15.35 2.81 24.70
C GLU A 113 13.90 2.76 24.24
N ALA A 114 13.49 3.78 23.50
CA ALA A 114 12.17 3.82 22.90
C ALA A 114 12.16 3.07 21.56
N PRO A 115 11.05 2.39 21.20
CA PRO A 115 10.93 1.69 19.94
C PRO A 115 10.99 2.63 18.74
N THR A 116 11.40 2.12 17.59
CA THR A 116 11.45 2.87 16.33
C THR A 116 10.22 2.54 15.47
N ILE A 117 9.61 3.57 14.87
CA ILE A 117 8.47 3.46 13.95
C ILE A 117 8.94 3.76 12.53
N THR A 118 8.62 2.88 11.57
CA THR A 118 8.94 3.03 10.14
C THR A 118 7.71 2.77 9.26
N GLY A 119 7.76 3.24 7.99
CA GLY A 119 6.64 3.09 7.04
C GLY A 119 5.60 4.21 7.10
N THR A 120 5.84 5.25 7.91
CA THR A 120 4.92 6.39 8.06
C THR A 120 4.89 7.24 6.80
N LYS A 121 3.68 7.59 6.35
CA LYS A 121 3.40 8.49 5.22
C LYS A 121 2.04 9.14 5.41
N ASP A 122 1.83 10.28 4.77
CA ASP A 122 0.49 10.85 4.66
C ASP A 122 -0.41 9.96 3.81
N ILE A 123 -1.68 9.91 4.16
CA ILE A 123 -2.68 9.01 3.56
C ILE A 123 -3.82 9.86 3.01
N GLU A 124 -4.21 9.59 1.77
CA GLU A 124 -5.37 10.18 1.14
C GLU A 124 -6.36 9.09 0.74
N ILE A 125 -7.64 9.26 1.12
CA ILE A 125 -8.72 8.32 0.82
C ILE A 125 -9.99 9.09 0.44
N PHE A 126 -10.98 8.38 -0.10
CA PHE A 126 -12.33 8.90 -0.24
C PHE A 126 -13.22 8.43 0.90
N ILE A 127 -14.31 9.19 1.15
CA ILE A 127 -15.33 8.82 2.14
C ILE A 127 -15.79 7.37 1.91
N ASN A 128 -15.86 6.61 3.01
CA ASN A 128 -16.23 5.19 3.07
C ASN A 128 -15.27 4.23 2.36
N ASP A 129 -14.05 4.64 2.03
CA ASP A 129 -13.02 3.67 1.63
C ASP A 129 -12.62 2.83 2.84
N GLU A 130 -12.54 1.51 2.65
CA GLU A 130 -12.02 0.60 3.68
C GLU A 130 -10.49 0.64 3.68
N ILE A 131 -9.91 1.01 4.83
CA ILE A 131 -8.45 1.08 4.99
C ILE A 131 -8.02 0.61 6.36
N ASP A 132 -6.93 -0.15 6.40
CA ASP A 132 -6.19 -0.42 7.63
C ASP A 132 -4.99 0.54 7.70
N LEU A 133 -5.09 1.54 8.57
CA LEU A 133 -4.07 2.56 8.75
C LEU A 133 -2.76 2.03 9.38
N LEU A 134 -2.76 0.83 9.95
CA LEU A 134 -1.59 0.20 10.56
C LEU A 134 -0.85 -0.78 9.62
N LYS A 135 -1.43 -1.15 8.49
CA LYS A 135 -0.97 -2.23 7.62
C LYS A 135 0.51 -2.14 7.21
N ASP A 136 0.98 -0.94 6.89
CA ASP A 136 2.35 -0.73 6.36
C ASP A 136 3.33 -0.24 7.43
N ILE A 137 2.87 -0.08 8.67
CA ILE A 137 3.68 0.44 9.77
C ILE A 137 4.43 -0.71 10.45
N LYS A 138 5.71 -0.52 10.64
CA LYS A 138 6.59 -1.47 11.33
C LYS A 138 7.22 -0.83 12.55
N THR A 139 7.34 -1.60 13.60
CA THR A 139 8.06 -1.21 14.82
C THR A 139 9.24 -2.15 15.03
N THR A 140 10.35 -1.59 15.49
CA THR A 140 11.54 -2.34 15.94
C THR A 140 12.01 -1.79 17.26
N ASP A 141 12.64 -2.63 18.06
CA ASP A 141 13.14 -2.29 19.36
C ASP A 141 14.46 -3.03 19.67
N ASN A 142 15.22 -2.56 20.67
CA ASN A 142 16.42 -3.23 21.15
C ASN A 142 16.07 -4.46 21.99
N SER A 143 14.88 -4.50 22.62
CA SER A 143 14.34 -5.68 23.28
C SER A 143 13.61 -6.60 22.29
N LEU A 144 13.42 -7.87 22.69
CA LEU A 144 12.58 -8.83 21.97
C LEU A 144 11.15 -8.89 22.50
N ASP A 145 10.81 -7.98 23.38
CA ASP A 145 9.46 -7.82 23.90
C ASP A 145 8.52 -7.26 22.83
N LYS A 146 7.24 -7.51 23.01
CA LYS A 146 6.23 -7.06 22.06
C LYS A 146 6.01 -5.55 22.17
N VAL A 147 6.25 -4.83 21.09
CA VAL A 147 5.87 -3.41 20.95
C VAL A 147 4.38 -3.29 20.65
N LYS A 148 3.68 -2.44 21.39
CA LYS A 148 2.28 -2.08 21.14
C LYS A 148 2.22 -0.85 20.25
N LEU A 149 1.50 -0.93 19.13
CA LEU A 149 1.31 0.19 18.19
C LEU A 149 -0.15 0.63 18.20
N ASN A 150 -0.39 1.94 18.32
CA ASN A 150 -1.71 2.56 18.29
C ASN A 150 -1.68 3.82 17.42
N ILE A 151 -2.89 4.33 17.09
CA ILE A 151 -3.08 5.64 16.49
C ILE A 151 -3.71 6.54 17.55
N GLU A 152 -3.18 7.75 17.71
CA GLU A 152 -3.73 8.82 18.53
C GLU A 152 -4.26 9.96 17.65
N GLY A 153 -5.35 10.56 18.08
CA GLY A 153 -6.06 11.62 17.39
C GLY A 153 -7.48 11.18 17.01
N GLU A 154 -8.36 12.16 16.87
CA GLU A 154 -9.74 11.91 16.44
C GLU A 154 -9.82 11.97 14.92
N TYR A 155 -10.45 11.00 14.28
CA TYR A 155 -10.67 10.96 12.85
C TYR A 155 -12.00 10.28 12.50
N SER A 156 -12.47 10.51 11.28
CA SER A 156 -13.65 9.85 10.71
C SER A 156 -13.37 9.50 9.26
N LEU A 157 -13.65 8.26 8.86
CA LEU A 157 -13.61 7.82 7.46
C LEU A 157 -14.89 8.19 6.69
N GLU A 158 -15.93 8.62 7.41
CA GLU A 158 -17.26 8.99 6.85
C GLU A 158 -17.41 10.48 6.64
N LYS A 159 -16.46 11.29 7.07
CA LYS A 159 -16.54 12.75 7.00
C LYS A 159 -15.33 13.33 6.31
N GLU A 160 -15.57 14.21 5.33
CA GLU A 160 -14.53 14.99 4.67
C GLU A 160 -13.74 15.82 5.68
N GLY A 161 -12.42 15.78 5.57
CA GLY A 161 -11.54 16.52 6.46
C GLY A 161 -10.07 16.15 6.33
N ILE A 162 -9.26 16.97 6.99
CA ILE A 162 -7.82 16.71 7.18
C ILE A 162 -7.62 16.43 8.66
N TYR A 163 -7.15 15.24 8.98
CA TYR A 163 -6.95 14.76 10.34
C TYR A 163 -5.46 14.61 10.61
N ASN A 164 -4.95 15.36 11.60
CA ASN A 164 -3.57 15.24 12.05
C ASN A 164 -3.50 14.17 13.15
N LEU A 165 -2.83 13.08 12.88
CA LEU A 165 -2.79 11.88 13.69
C LEU A 165 -1.35 11.51 14.05
N LYS A 166 -1.18 10.62 15.04
CA LYS A 166 0.10 10.07 15.44
C LYS A 166 0.05 8.55 15.50
N TYR A 167 1.07 7.90 14.97
CA TYR A 167 1.41 6.55 15.40
C TYR A 167 2.18 6.63 16.72
N VAL A 168 1.76 5.86 17.71
CA VAL A 168 2.43 5.76 19.00
C VAL A 168 2.79 4.30 19.25
N ALA A 169 4.09 4.04 19.39
CA ALA A 169 4.63 2.74 19.74
C ALA A 169 5.07 2.76 21.20
N THR A 170 4.72 1.72 21.94
CA THR A 170 5.10 1.54 23.37
C THR A 170 5.66 0.14 23.53
N ASP A 171 6.87 0.01 24.09
CA ASP A 171 7.48 -1.25 24.44
C ASP A 171 6.93 -1.83 25.75
N ALA A 172 7.50 -2.94 26.22
CA ALA A 172 7.09 -3.60 27.46
C ALA A 172 7.61 -2.88 28.71
N ALA A 173 8.69 -2.10 28.62
CA ALA A 173 9.24 -1.30 29.70
C ALA A 173 8.47 0.02 29.91
N GLY A 174 7.69 0.44 28.90
CA GLY A 174 6.88 1.66 28.93
C GLY A 174 7.51 2.83 28.18
N ASN A 175 8.63 2.63 27.48
CA ASN A 175 9.21 3.66 26.63
C ASN A 175 8.35 3.87 25.40
N THR A 176 8.25 5.11 24.93
CA THR A 176 7.34 5.48 23.83
C THR A 176 8.04 6.25 22.74
N ALA A 177 7.66 5.95 21.49
CA ALA A 177 7.99 6.76 20.32
C ALA A 177 6.72 7.17 19.57
N SER A 178 6.75 8.31 18.91
CA SER A 178 5.63 8.76 18.08
C SER A 178 6.09 9.29 16.73
N LYS A 179 5.19 9.18 15.72
CA LYS A 179 5.36 9.76 14.38
C LYS A 179 4.05 10.36 13.92
N ASP A 180 4.10 11.64 13.55
CA ASP A 180 2.94 12.33 12.98
C ASP A 180 2.70 11.90 11.54
N PHE A 181 1.42 11.89 11.14
CA PHE A 181 0.98 11.75 9.76
C PHE A 181 -0.37 12.44 9.57
N THR A 182 -0.70 12.72 8.31
CA THR A 182 -1.96 13.34 7.93
C THR A 182 -2.84 12.33 7.21
N LEU A 183 -4.09 12.19 7.67
CA LEU A 183 -5.14 11.48 6.95
C LEU A 183 -6.06 12.51 6.30
N THR A 184 -6.09 12.53 4.96
CA THR A 184 -7.00 13.37 4.18
C THR A 184 -8.15 12.52 3.66
N VAL A 185 -9.36 12.79 4.12
CA VAL A 185 -10.60 12.16 3.65
C VAL A 185 -11.31 13.12 2.71
N LYS A 186 -11.50 12.71 1.44
CA LYS A 186 -12.13 13.50 0.39
C LYS A 186 -13.50 12.94 0.03
N THR A 187 -14.40 13.79 -0.39
CA THR A 187 -15.63 13.35 -1.07
C THR A 187 -15.28 12.83 -2.46
N LYS A 188 -15.80 11.66 -2.84
CA LYS A 188 -15.85 11.30 -4.25
C LYS A 188 -16.74 12.36 -4.90
N ASN A 189 -16.16 13.22 -5.74
CA ASN A 189 -16.96 14.01 -6.65
C ASN A 189 -17.68 13.03 -7.58
N THR A 190 -18.81 12.50 -7.15
CA THR A 190 -19.71 11.78 -8.05
C THR A 190 -20.28 12.86 -8.95
N PRO A 191 -19.95 12.89 -10.24
CA PRO A 191 -20.45 13.91 -11.13
C PRO A 191 -21.98 13.88 -11.05
N LYS A 192 -22.60 15.05 -10.91
CA LYS A 192 -24.04 15.15 -10.86
C LYS A 192 -24.61 14.87 -12.24
N ILE A 193 -24.95 13.61 -12.52
CA ILE A 193 -25.64 13.24 -13.74
C ILE A 193 -27.03 13.84 -13.68
N ALA A 194 -27.27 14.85 -14.50
CA ALA A 194 -28.57 15.46 -14.63
C ALA A 194 -29.31 14.88 -15.84
N GLU A 195 -30.51 14.33 -15.64
CA GLU A 195 -31.44 14.06 -16.74
C GLU A 195 -31.98 15.39 -17.24
N ILE A 196 -31.72 15.74 -18.49
CA ILE A 196 -32.06 17.03 -19.10
C ILE A 196 -33.17 16.93 -20.14
N GLY A 197 -33.63 15.72 -20.44
CA GLY A 197 -34.74 15.50 -21.39
C GLY A 197 -34.68 14.15 -22.04
N THR A 198 -35.46 14.02 -23.11
CA THR A 198 -35.50 12.83 -23.95
C THR A 198 -35.37 13.20 -25.43
N THR A 199 -34.88 12.28 -26.23
CA THR A 199 -34.83 12.42 -27.70
C THR A 199 -36.21 12.29 -28.32
N SER A 200 -36.34 12.56 -29.61
CA SER A 200 -37.61 12.37 -30.35
C SER A 200 -38.10 10.90 -30.37
N LYS A 201 -37.20 9.96 -30.07
CA LYS A 201 -37.50 8.52 -29.93
C LYS A 201 -37.63 8.03 -28.50
N GLY A 202 -37.63 8.96 -27.51
CA GLY A 202 -37.86 8.65 -26.10
C GLY A 202 -36.61 8.20 -25.31
N TYR A 203 -35.41 8.22 -25.91
CA TYR A 203 -34.17 7.89 -25.18
C TYR A 203 -33.79 9.02 -24.22
N LYS A 204 -33.33 8.66 -23.01
CA LYS A 204 -32.88 9.62 -22.02
C LYS A 204 -31.66 10.41 -22.48
N ILE A 205 -31.68 11.72 -22.30
CA ILE A 205 -30.54 12.60 -22.45
C ILE A 205 -30.06 12.98 -21.06
N THR A 206 -28.82 12.64 -20.75
CA THR A 206 -28.17 13.02 -19.51
C THR A 206 -26.97 13.93 -19.77
N LYS A 207 -26.65 14.79 -18.82
CA LYS A 207 -25.49 15.68 -18.89
C LYS A 207 -24.65 15.55 -17.62
N GLU A 208 -23.36 15.35 -17.80
CA GLU A 208 -22.40 15.23 -16.73
C GLU A 208 -21.16 16.06 -17.09
N ASN A 209 -20.79 17.04 -16.25
CA ASN A 209 -19.65 17.93 -16.51
C ASN A 209 -19.64 18.53 -17.92
N ASP A 210 -20.80 19.00 -18.40
CA ASP A 210 -21.03 19.51 -19.75
C ASP A 210 -20.88 18.49 -20.90
N ILE A 211 -20.78 17.22 -20.60
CA ILE A 211 -20.72 16.12 -21.55
C ILE A 211 -22.10 15.49 -21.68
N TYR A 212 -22.55 15.27 -22.91
CA TYR A 212 -23.85 14.70 -23.19
C TYR A 212 -23.79 13.20 -23.44
N TYR A 213 -24.71 12.49 -22.79
CA TYR A 213 -24.94 11.06 -22.99
C TYR A 213 -26.37 10.82 -23.40
N ILE A 214 -26.55 9.92 -24.36
CA ILE A 214 -27.88 9.46 -24.76
C ILE A 214 -27.97 7.98 -24.46
N ASN A 215 -28.88 7.63 -23.59
CA ASN A 215 -29.02 6.26 -23.07
C ASN A 215 -27.65 5.66 -22.61
N GLY A 216 -26.82 6.48 -21.96
CA GLY A 216 -25.49 6.08 -21.46
C GLY A 216 -24.36 6.15 -22.48
N VAL A 217 -24.64 6.40 -23.76
CA VAL A 217 -23.63 6.57 -24.80
C VAL A 217 -23.20 8.03 -24.91
N LEU A 218 -21.91 8.29 -24.75
CA LEU A 218 -21.33 9.64 -24.95
C LEU A 218 -21.53 10.07 -26.39
N ILE A 219 -22.09 11.26 -26.60
CA ILE A 219 -22.33 11.81 -27.92
C ILE A 219 -21.49 13.07 -28.15
N ALA A 220 -20.78 13.11 -29.26
CA ALA A 220 -20.11 14.29 -29.80
C ALA A 220 -20.50 14.44 -31.26
N ASN A 221 -21.23 15.47 -31.61
CA ASN A 221 -21.60 15.79 -32.99
C ASN A 221 -21.82 17.30 -33.11
N LYS A 222 -22.35 17.79 -34.21
CA LYS A 222 -22.57 19.24 -34.41
C LYS A 222 -23.54 19.88 -33.42
N THR A 223 -24.48 19.12 -32.84
CA THR A 223 -25.44 19.60 -31.83
C THR A 223 -24.86 19.49 -30.42
N TYR A 224 -24.20 18.38 -30.13
CA TYR A 224 -23.70 18.01 -28.81
C TYR A 224 -22.17 18.17 -28.77
N SER A 225 -21.71 19.17 -28.02
CA SER A 225 -20.28 19.48 -27.90
C SER A 225 -19.66 18.92 -26.62
N LEU A 226 -18.35 18.70 -26.66
CA LEU A 226 -17.52 18.42 -25.50
C LEU A 226 -16.86 19.71 -25.01
N PRO A 227 -16.72 19.93 -23.70
CA PRO A 227 -15.97 21.06 -23.18
C PRO A 227 -14.47 20.89 -23.45
N SER A 228 -13.73 22.00 -23.50
CA SER A 228 -12.27 21.98 -23.70
C SER A 228 -11.51 21.25 -22.55
N SER A 229 -12.13 21.17 -21.37
CA SER A 229 -11.62 20.43 -20.20
C SER A 229 -11.75 18.92 -20.32
N TYR A 230 -12.55 18.40 -21.27
CA TYR A 230 -12.62 16.97 -21.51
C TYR A 230 -11.43 16.54 -22.36
N ALA A 231 -10.43 15.99 -21.71
CA ALA A 231 -9.14 15.63 -22.32
C ALA A 231 -8.62 14.29 -21.77
N PRO A 232 -9.10 13.14 -22.28
CA PRO A 232 -8.62 11.83 -21.85
C PRO A 232 -7.13 11.59 -22.18
N GLY A 233 -6.52 12.41 -23.03
CA GLY A 233 -5.08 12.35 -23.33
C GLY A 233 -4.67 11.26 -24.32
N GLY A 234 -5.59 10.40 -24.74
CA GLY A 234 -5.36 9.29 -25.66
C GLY A 234 -6.62 8.53 -26.00
N LEU A 235 -6.49 7.45 -26.77
CA LEU A 235 -7.58 6.50 -26.95
C LEU A 235 -7.81 5.77 -25.60
N LEU A 236 -9.07 5.63 -25.23
CA LEU A 236 -9.46 4.94 -23.98
C LEU A 236 -9.13 3.44 -24.03
N ASP A 237 -8.85 2.85 -22.86
CA ASP A 237 -8.51 1.42 -22.74
C ASP A 237 -9.57 0.50 -23.34
N ILE A 238 -10.85 0.87 -23.20
CA ILE A 238 -11.95 0.10 -23.80
C ILE A 238 -11.89 0.10 -25.33
N PHE A 239 -11.50 1.23 -25.94
CA PHE A 239 -11.28 1.32 -27.39
C PHE A 239 -10.10 0.44 -27.80
N THR A 240 -8.91 0.67 -27.18
CA THR A 240 -7.65 0.01 -27.56
C THR A 240 -7.71 -1.49 -27.37
N SER A 241 -8.34 -1.98 -26.30
CA SER A 241 -8.50 -3.42 -26.04
C SER A 241 -9.36 -4.11 -27.08
N ASN A 242 -10.48 -3.48 -27.48
CA ASN A 242 -11.36 -4.05 -28.50
C ASN A 242 -10.80 -3.88 -29.92
N PHE A 243 -10.10 -2.78 -30.19
CA PHE A 243 -9.40 -2.60 -31.47
C PHE A 243 -8.31 -3.65 -31.65
N ASN A 244 -7.51 -3.93 -30.64
CA ASN A 244 -6.47 -4.96 -30.69
C ASN A 244 -7.06 -6.35 -31.00
N LYS A 245 -8.17 -6.73 -30.36
CA LYS A 245 -8.88 -7.98 -30.68
C LYS A 245 -9.34 -8.02 -32.13
N MET A 246 -9.96 -6.91 -32.62
CA MET A 246 -10.41 -6.78 -33.99
C MET A 246 -9.25 -6.91 -34.98
N ARG A 247 -8.14 -6.19 -34.73
CA ARG A 247 -6.93 -6.21 -35.58
C ARG A 247 -6.31 -7.62 -35.60
N ASP A 248 -6.19 -8.28 -34.45
CA ASP A 248 -5.57 -9.61 -34.35
C ASP A 248 -6.40 -10.68 -35.07
N ASP A 249 -7.74 -10.57 -35.09
CA ASP A 249 -8.60 -11.46 -35.84
C ASP A 249 -8.58 -11.15 -37.35
N ALA A 250 -8.59 -9.89 -37.75
CA ALA A 250 -8.40 -9.45 -39.11
C ALA A 250 -7.06 -9.96 -39.71
N LEU A 251 -5.99 -9.89 -38.91
CA LEU A 251 -4.66 -10.34 -39.34
C LEU A 251 -4.63 -11.85 -39.66
N LYS A 252 -5.41 -12.69 -38.96
CA LYS A 252 -5.54 -14.12 -39.26
C LYS A 252 -6.14 -14.36 -40.63
N GLU A 253 -6.93 -13.41 -41.14
CA GLU A 253 -7.52 -13.43 -42.48
C GLU A 253 -6.65 -12.68 -43.54
N GLY A 254 -5.43 -12.26 -43.14
CA GLY A 254 -4.50 -11.52 -44.02
C GLY A 254 -4.91 -10.05 -44.24
N ILE A 255 -5.69 -9.49 -43.34
CA ILE A 255 -6.17 -8.10 -43.36
C ILE A 255 -5.38 -7.30 -42.35
N ASN A 256 -4.70 -6.24 -42.76
CA ASN A 256 -3.92 -5.37 -41.85
C ASN A 256 -4.69 -4.08 -41.55
N LEU A 257 -5.06 -3.90 -40.28
CA LEU A 257 -5.76 -2.70 -39.80
C LEU A 257 -4.80 -1.85 -38.95
N GLU A 258 -4.62 -0.58 -39.33
CA GLU A 258 -3.75 0.37 -38.66
C GLU A 258 -4.52 1.65 -38.33
N ILE A 259 -4.32 2.17 -37.10
CA ILE A 259 -4.83 3.49 -36.73
C ILE A 259 -3.90 4.55 -37.33
N ILE A 260 -4.43 5.40 -38.19
CA ILE A 260 -3.70 6.52 -38.79
C ILE A 260 -4.02 7.86 -38.12
N SER A 261 -5.17 7.96 -37.46
CA SER A 261 -5.57 9.11 -36.64
C SER A 261 -6.39 8.61 -35.45
N GLY A 262 -5.94 8.90 -34.24
CA GLY A 262 -6.61 8.48 -33.01
C GLY A 262 -7.18 9.66 -32.23
N TYR A 263 -6.85 9.73 -30.92
CA TYR A 263 -7.24 10.87 -30.08
C TYR A 263 -6.76 12.20 -30.63
N ARG A 264 -7.61 13.21 -30.54
CA ARG A 264 -7.31 14.59 -30.93
C ARG A 264 -7.86 15.55 -29.90
N SER A 265 -7.01 16.40 -29.33
CA SER A 265 -7.45 17.35 -28.33
C SER A 265 -8.36 18.45 -28.89
N TYR A 266 -9.06 19.15 -28.01
CA TYR A 266 -9.85 20.34 -28.38
C TYR A 266 -9.00 21.36 -29.14
N ALA A 267 -7.77 21.62 -28.68
CA ALA A 267 -6.86 22.60 -29.28
C ALA A 267 -6.37 22.16 -30.68
N ASP A 268 -6.00 20.89 -30.82
CA ASP A 268 -5.59 20.34 -32.13
C ASP A 268 -6.73 20.39 -33.14
N GLN A 269 -7.94 20.04 -32.69
CA GLN A 269 -9.12 20.15 -33.55
C GLN A 269 -9.40 21.59 -33.97
N ALA A 270 -9.25 22.56 -33.05
CA ALA A 270 -9.38 23.96 -33.38
C ALA A 270 -8.37 24.42 -34.45
N TYR A 271 -7.11 23.99 -34.30
CA TYR A 271 -6.06 24.31 -35.29
C TYR A 271 -6.36 23.72 -36.67
N ILE A 272 -6.73 22.44 -36.73
CA ILE A 272 -7.05 21.73 -37.99
C ILE A 272 -8.25 22.37 -38.66
N TYR A 273 -9.33 22.60 -37.94
CA TYR A 273 -10.55 23.21 -38.50
C TYR A 273 -10.31 24.60 -39.03
N ASN A 274 -9.57 25.45 -38.30
CA ASN A 274 -9.25 26.79 -38.74
C ASN A 274 -8.40 26.82 -40.06
N ASN A 275 -7.46 25.87 -40.20
CA ASN A 275 -6.72 25.70 -41.43
C ASN A 275 -7.61 25.32 -42.62
N TYR A 276 -8.60 24.44 -42.41
CA TYR A 276 -9.56 24.13 -43.46
C TYR A 276 -10.45 25.32 -43.80
N VAL A 277 -10.91 26.10 -42.83
CA VAL A 277 -11.67 27.32 -43.08
C VAL A 277 -10.85 28.36 -43.91
N LEU A 278 -9.55 28.46 -43.63
CA LEU A 278 -8.67 29.36 -44.37
C LEU A 278 -8.39 28.90 -45.83
N SER A 279 -8.33 27.59 -46.07
CA SER A 279 -8.01 27.02 -47.39
C SER A 279 -9.22 26.77 -48.27
N ASP A 280 -10.41 26.62 -47.68
CA ASP A 280 -11.62 26.30 -48.43
C ASP A 280 -12.73 27.33 -48.11
N SER A 281 -13.57 27.07 -47.17
CA SER A 281 -14.57 28.01 -46.62
C SER A 281 -15.16 27.39 -45.37
N LYS A 282 -15.77 28.18 -44.52
CA LYS A 282 -16.41 27.66 -43.33
C LYS A 282 -17.53 26.66 -43.65
N SER A 283 -18.35 26.95 -44.68
CA SER A 283 -19.45 26.08 -45.09
C SER A 283 -18.95 24.76 -45.69
N ASN A 284 -17.85 24.78 -46.42
CA ASN A 284 -17.27 23.55 -46.97
C ASN A 284 -16.54 22.78 -45.88
N ALA A 285 -15.70 23.46 -45.03
CA ALA A 285 -15.03 22.83 -43.91
C ALA A 285 -15.99 22.11 -42.97
N ASP A 286 -17.16 22.69 -42.70
CA ASP A 286 -18.21 22.07 -41.89
C ASP A 286 -18.74 20.72 -42.44
N THR A 287 -18.55 20.42 -43.73
CA THR A 287 -19.03 19.19 -44.34
C THR A 287 -18.12 17.97 -44.11
N TYR A 288 -16.83 18.21 -43.83
CA TYR A 288 -15.82 17.15 -43.67
C TYR A 288 -14.95 17.28 -42.41
N SER A 289 -15.04 18.38 -41.68
CA SER A 289 -14.29 18.58 -40.42
C SER A 289 -15.19 19.12 -39.31
N ALA A 290 -15.01 18.59 -38.12
CA ALA A 290 -15.72 19.08 -36.94
C ALA A 290 -15.10 20.38 -36.43
N ARG A 291 -15.93 21.29 -35.90
CA ARG A 291 -15.46 22.39 -35.05
C ARG A 291 -14.89 21.86 -33.74
N ALA A 292 -14.02 22.63 -33.07
CA ALA A 292 -13.48 22.25 -31.76
C ALA A 292 -14.60 21.94 -30.76
N GLY A 293 -14.47 20.86 -30.03
CA GLY A 293 -15.49 20.34 -29.12
C GLY A 293 -16.54 19.44 -29.78
N HIS A 294 -16.61 19.37 -31.11
CA HIS A 294 -17.61 18.59 -31.84
C HIS A 294 -17.06 17.35 -32.54
N SER A 295 -15.75 17.09 -32.37
CA SER A 295 -15.07 15.93 -32.96
C SER A 295 -15.16 14.71 -32.06
N GLU A 296 -15.53 13.55 -32.63
CA GLU A 296 -15.49 12.29 -31.90
C GLU A 296 -14.09 11.84 -31.50
N HIS A 297 -13.03 12.28 -32.21
CA HIS A 297 -11.64 12.01 -31.83
C HIS A 297 -11.31 12.56 -30.42
N GLN A 298 -11.97 13.63 -29.97
CA GLN A 298 -11.79 14.15 -28.62
C GLN A 298 -12.32 13.18 -27.54
N THR A 299 -13.27 12.29 -27.91
CA THR A 299 -13.82 11.33 -26.95
C THR A 299 -12.82 10.27 -26.50
N GLY A 300 -11.75 10.02 -27.28
CA GLY A 300 -10.89 8.85 -27.11
C GLY A 300 -11.56 7.51 -27.52
N LEU A 301 -12.75 7.58 -28.14
CA LEU A 301 -13.54 6.44 -28.57
C LEU A 301 -13.68 6.34 -30.09
N ALA A 302 -12.97 7.16 -30.87
CA ALA A 302 -13.00 7.14 -32.33
C ALA A 302 -11.57 7.16 -32.91
N ALA A 303 -11.42 6.55 -34.08
CA ALA A 303 -10.18 6.56 -34.83
C ALA A 303 -10.43 6.35 -36.33
N ASP A 304 -9.48 6.85 -37.13
CA ASP A 304 -9.44 6.64 -38.58
C ASP A 304 -8.47 5.49 -38.91
N ILE A 305 -8.92 4.57 -39.77
CA ILE A 305 -8.23 3.32 -40.07
C ILE A 305 -7.73 3.32 -41.53
N ASN A 306 -6.45 3.03 -41.70
CA ASN A 306 -5.71 2.80 -42.93
C ASN A 306 -5.71 3.96 -43.95
N SER A 307 -6.79 4.70 -44.14
CA SER A 307 -6.92 5.70 -45.23
C SER A 307 -7.93 6.78 -44.85
N LEU A 308 -7.76 8.00 -45.36
CA LEU A 308 -8.75 9.08 -45.29
C LEU A 308 -9.45 9.32 -46.65
N ASN A 309 -9.64 8.25 -47.45
CA ASN A 309 -10.22 8.33 -48.76
C ASN A 309 -11.43 7.38 -48.87
N THR A 310 -12.52 7.86 -49.45
CA THR A 310 -13.75 7.05 -49.63
C THR A 310 -13.54 5.77 -50.42
N ASN A 311 -12.54 5.71 -51.32
CA ASN A 311 -12.17 4.49 -52.03
C ASN A 311 -11.64 3.38 -51.11
N PHE A 312 -11.37 3.68 -49.86
CA PHE A 312 -10.98 2.68 -48.86
C PHE A 312 -12.00 1.53 -48.75
N ILE A 313 -13.30 1.83 -48.94
CA ILE A 313 -14.33 0.81 -48.89
C ILE A 313 -14.13 -0.29 -49.95
N TYR A 314 -13.45 0.01 -51.08
CA TYR A 314 -13.21 -0.97 -52.14
C TYR A 314 -11.94 -1.80 -51.93
N THR A 315 -11.17 -1.51 -50.87
CA THR A 315 -10.03 -2.35 -50.47
C THR A 315 -10.48 -3.54 -49.64
N LYS A 316 -9.66 -4.59 -49.57
CA LYS A 316 -9.97 -5.75 -48.74
C LYS A 316 -10.08 -5.38 -47.24
N GLU A 317 -9.29 -4.42 -46.80
CA GLU A 317 -9.31 -3.90 -45.42
C GLU A 317 -10.62 -3.14 -45.15
N GLY A 318 -11.02 -2.24 -46.04
CA GLY A 318 -12.26 -1.46 -45.91
C GLY A 318 -13.50 -2.34 -45.95
N MET A 319 -13.56 -3.29 -46.90
CA MET A 319 -14.65 -4.28 -46.95
C MET A 319 -14.71 -5.12 -45.67
N TRP A 320 -13.57 -5.59 -45.18
CA TRP A 320 -13.53 -6.38 -43.96
C TRP A 320 -13.97 -5.57 -42.74
N LEU A 321 -13.45 -4.34 -42.61
CA LEU A 321 -13.80 -3.41 -41.52
C LEU A 321 -15.30 -3.13 -41.52
N ASN A 322 -15.87 -2.76 -42.66
CA ASN A 322 -17.31 -2.48 -42.79
C ASN A 322 -18.20 -3.67 -42.37
N ASN A 323 -17.78 -4.90 -42.67
CA ASN A 323 -18.59 -6.10 -42.42
C ASN A 323 -18.37 -6.72 -41.04
N ASN A 324 -17.29 -6.37 -40.33
CA ASN A 324 -16.89 -7.07 -39.13
C ASN A 324 -16.73 -6.18 -37.87
N CYS A 325 -16.51 -4.86 -38.01
CA CYS A 325 -16.20 -4.01 -36.89
C CYS A 325 -17.28 -4.01 -35.80
N HIS A 326 -18.55 -4.22 -36.15
CA HIS A 326 -19.68 -4.30 -35.21
C HIS A 326 -19.51 -5.45 -34.17
N LYS A 327 -18.86 -6.57 -34.57
CA LYS A 327 -18.60 -7.73 -33.69
C LYS A 327 -17.68 -7.37 -32.53
N TYR A 328 -16.91 -6.28 -32.64
CA TYR A 328 -15.96 -5.78 -31.66
C TYR A 328 -16.43 -4.48 -30.98
N GLY A 329 -17.69 -4.09 -31.20
CA GLY A 329 -18.31 -2.93 -30.60
C GLY A 329 -18.04 -1.61 -31.32
N PHE A 330 -17.54 -1.66 -32.56
CA PHE A 330 -17.32 -0.49 -33.41
C PHE A 330 -18.41 -0.32 -34.45
N ILE A 331 -18.65 0.92 -34.85
CA ILE A 331 -19.54 1.28 -35.96
C ILE A 331 -18.75 2.08 -36.99
N ILE A 332 -19.19 1.99 -38.28
CA ILE A 332 -18.87 3.00 -39.29
C ILE A 332 -19.70 4.23 -38.96
N ARG A 333 -19.04 5.26 -38.44
CA ARG A 333 -19.70 6.40 -37.79
C ARG A 333 -20.51 7.27 -38.75
N TYR A 334 -19.98 7.46 -39.96
CA TYR A 334 -20.58 8.28 -41.00
C TYR A 334 -20.86 7.42 -42.24
N PRO A 335 -21.96 6.65 -42.23
CA PRO A 335 -22.26 5.71 -43.31
C PRO A 335 -22.63 6.39 -44.61
N GLU A 336 -22.55 5.64 -45.72
CA GLU A 336 -22.93 6.12 -47.03
C GLU A 336 -24.41 6.54 -47.08
N GLY A 337 -24.70 7.66 -47.75
CA GLY A 337 -26.07 8.19 -47.89
C GLY A 337 -26.64 8.85 -46.63
N LYS A 338 -25.85 9.01 -45.55
CA LYS A 338 -26.34 9.54 -44.26
C LYS A 338 -25.85 11.00 -43.99
N ALA A 339 -25.22 11.66 -44.94
CA ALA A 339 -24.66 12.99 -44.74
C ALA A 339 -25.68 14.05 -44.30
N SER A 340 -26.90 13.98 -44.76
CA SER A 340 -27.99 14.88 -44.35
C SER A 340 -28.42 14.71 -42.88
N VAL A 341 -28.15 13.55 -42.29
CA VAL A 341 -28.51 13.20 -40.91
C VAL A 341 -27.33 13.40 -39.96
N THR A 342 -26.16 12.88 -40.35
CA THR A 342 -24.93 12.97 -39.52
C THR A 342 -24.26 14.33 -39.58
N GLY A 343 -24.52 15.09 -40.67
CA GLY A 343 -23.86 16.38 -40.94
C GLY A 343 -22.46 16.26 -41.55
N TYR A 344 -21.96 15.02 -41.78
CA TYR A 344 -20.65 14.73 -42.37
C TYR A 344 -20.75 13.85 -43.58
N MET A 345 -19.80 13.96 -44.50
CA MET A 345 -19.69 13.11 -45.67
C MET A 345 -19.49 11.64 -45.26
N TYR A 346 -19.57 10.75 -46.23
CA TYR A 346 -19.27 9.32 -46.02
C TYR A 346 -17.78 9.12 -45.67
N GLU A 347 -17.54 8.44 -44.55
CA GLU A 347 -16.19 8.15 -44.05
C GLU A 347 -16.05 6.66 -43.70
N PRO A 348 -15.73 5.79 -44.67
CA PRO A 348 -15.61 4.34 -44.41
C PRO A 348 -14.45 3.96 -43.47
N TRP A 349 -13.54 4.88 -43.21
CA TRP A 349 -12.37 4.71 -42.35
C TRP A 349 -12.64 5.09 -40.89
N HIS A 350 -13.64 5.95 -40.64
CA HIS A 350 -13.92 6.47 -39.33
C HIS A 350 -14.77 5.50 -38.51
N ILE A 351 -14.13 4.86 -37.51
CA ILE A 351 -14.81 3.96 -36.56
C ILE A 351 -15.04 4.63 -35.23
N ARG A 352 -16.18 4.32 -34.63
CA ARG A 352 -16.54 4.75 -33.29
C ARG A 352 -16.89 3.52 -32.41
N TYR A 353 -16.30 3.44 -31.20
CA TYR A 353 -16.68 2.43 -30.23
C TYR A 353 -17.95 2.83 -29.48
N VAL A 354 -18.94 1.94 -29.45
CA VAL A 354 -20.23 2.11 -28.78
C VAL A 354 -20.65 0.86 -27.96
N GLY A 355 -19.81 -0.17 -27.95
CA GLY A 355 -20.11 -1.46 -27.35
C GLY A 355 -20.83 -2.43 -28.32
N THR A 356 -20.60 -3.71 -28.11
CA THR A 356 -21.06 -4.76 -29.05
C THR A 356 -22.58 -4.81 -29.22
N PRO A 357 -23.45 -4.70 -28.20
CA PRO A 357 -24.89 -4.74 -28.40
C PRO A 357 -25.37 -3.65 -29.34
N LEU A 358 -25.00 -2.38 -29.09
CA LEU A 358 -25.42 -1.26 -29.92
C LEU A 358 -24.79 -1.30 -31.32
N ALA A 359 -23.51 -1.67 -31.41
CA ALA A 359 -22.84 -1.78 -32.70
C ALA A 359 -23.51 -2.82 -33.62
N SER A 360 -23.97 -3.96 -33.07
CA SER A 360 -24.68 -5.00 -33.81
C SER A 360 -26.05 -4.52 -34.29
N GLU A 361 -26.77 -3.76 -33.47
CA GLU A 361 -28.07 -3.17 -33.92
C GLU A 361 -27.86 -2.15 -35.02
N LEU A 362 -26.84 -1.30 -34.92
CA LEU A 362 -26.52 -0.26 -35.92
C LEU A 362 -25.99 -0.83 -37.22
N TYR A 363 -25.34 -2.00 -37.21
CA TYR A 363 -24.89 -2.70 -38.42
C TYR A 363 -26.06 -3.09 -39.34
N ASN A 364 -27.19 -3.46 -38.77
CA ASN A 364 -28.44 -3.73 -39.49
C ASN A 364 -28.24 -4.55 -40.79
N ASN A 365 -27.55 -5.69 -40.70
CA ASN A 365 -27.23 -6.58 -41.83
C ASN A 365 -26.50 -5.86 -42.98
N GLY A 366 -25.61 -4.94 -42.71
CA GLY A 366 -24.81 -4.19 -43.67
C GLY A 366 -25.41 -2.85 -44.11
N ASN A 367 -26.64 -2.55 -43.68
CA ASN A 367 -27.30 -1.26 -43.92
C ASN A 367 -27.12 -0.37 -42.67
N TRP A 368 -25.96 0.21 -42.49
CA TRP A 368 -25.63 0.99 -41.31
C TRP A 368 -26.67 2.06 -40.96
N ILE A 369 -27.11 2.05 -39.70
CA ILE A 369 -27.95 3.07 -39.12
C ILE A 369 -27.02 4.04 -38.38
N SER A 370 -27.11 5.36 -38.59
CA SER A 370 -26.34 6.33 -37.87
C SER A 370 -26.82 6.47 -36.42
N LEU A 371 -25.95 6.96 -35.51
CA LEU A 371 -26.37 7.26 -34.13
C LEU A 371 -27.50 8.28 -34.08
N GLU A 372 -27.51 9.23 -35.00
CA GLU A 372 -28.54 10.26 -35.11
C GLU A 372 -29.90 9.65 -35.43
N GLU A 373 -29.93 8.75 -36.44
CA GLU A 373 -31.19 8.05 -36.82
C GLU A 373 -31.64 7.13 -35.69
N TYR A 374 -30.72 6.38 -35.09
CA TYR A 374 -31.06 5.41 -34.04
C TYR A 374 -31.68 6.10 -32.82
N TYR A 375 -31.02 7.14 -32.32
CA TYR A 375 -31.49 7.85 -31.15
C TYR A 375 -32.56 8.91 -31.42
N GLY A 376 -32.76 9.32 -32.66
CA GLY A 376 -33.68 10.41 -33.02
C GLY A 376 -33.16 11.77 -32.54
N ILE A 377 -31.88 12.06 -32.83
CA ILE A 377 -31.22 13.31 -32.50
C ILE A 377 -30.76 14.05 -33.76
N THR A 378 -30.42 15.32 -33.61
CA THR A 378 -29.89 16.18 -34.64
C THR A 378 -28.37 16.24 -34.64
N SER A 379 -27.76 16.59 -35.79
CA SER A 379 -26.37 16.94 -35.94
C SER A 379 -26.25 18.22 -36.75
N THR A 380 -26.59 19.35 -36.11
CA THR A 380 -26.53 20.69 -36.70
C THR A 380 -25.89 21.65 -35.71
N TYR A 381 -25.10 22.60 -36.21
CA TYR A 381 -24.55 23.64 -35.35
C TYR A 381 -25.66 24.64 -34.98
N ASN A 382 -25.83 24.86 -33.68
CA ASN A 382 -26.63 25.95 -33.17
C ASN A 382 -25.79 27.22 -33.23
N TYR A 383 -26.23 28.21 -33.97
CA TYR A 383 -25.57 29.52 -34.10
C TYR A 383 -25.97 30.45 -32.99
#